data_0113b4f368ae62604a96bd56fc36c7e2
#
_entry.id   0113b4f368ae62604a96bd56fc36c7e2
#
_cell.length_a   1.000
_cell.length_b   1.000
_cell.length_c   1.000
_cell.angle_alpha   90.00
_cell.angle_beta   90.00
_cell.angle_gamma   90.00
#
_symmetry.space_group_name_H-M   'P 1'
#
loop_
_entity.id
_entity.type
_entity.pdbx_description
1 polymer ?
#
loop_
_entity_poly.entity_id
_entity_poly.type
_entity_poly.pdbx_seq_one_letter_code
_entity_poly.pdbx_strand_id
1 'polypeptide(L)'
;MAALPVRIGCSGWNYKDWRGREYPPGVPPRRWLAHYARGFDTVEVNSTFYRLARPGAVATWVADTPPGFVFAVKASRYLTHVKRLADMGRGVERLYEGIAPLVASGKLGPVLWQLPENFHRDDDRLGAALERLPPGRHCFEFRHAGWFAEPVYDLLRRHGVALVYGDDPRRPFQALELTADWTFIRFHRGRRGRRGNYSETELREWAARIRDLRDTVEVFAYFNNDWEGFAPRNARRLRSLLGR
;
A
#
# COMPACT_ATOMS: atom_id res chain seq x y z
N MET A 1 5.34 6.21 26.08
CA MET A 1 6.21 5.62 25.06
C MET A 1 6.28 6.58 23.87
N ALA A 2 7.38 6.61 23.11
CA ALA A 2 7.44 7.42 21.88
C ALA A 2 6.47 6.82 20.84
N ALA A 3 5.71 7.68 20.15
CA ALA A 3 4.79 7.24 19.11
C ALA A 3 5.54 6.57 17.94
N LEU A 4 5.02 5.45 17.45
CA LEU A 4 5.61 4.67 16.37
C LEU A 4 5.51 5.40 15.01
N PRO A 5 6.35 5.02 14.03
CA PRO A 5 6.37 5.67 12.72
C PRO A 5 5.02 5.59 12.00
N VAL A 6 4.63 6.68 11.35
CA VAL A 6 3.49 6.73 10.45
C VAL A 6 3.98 7.18 9.08
N ARG A 7 3.82 6.39 8.04
CA ARG A 7 4.18 6.74 6.67
C ARG A 7 2.93 6.95 5.84
N ILE A 8 2.79 8.13 5.24
CA ILE A 8 1.61 8.50 4.46
C ILE A 8 2.05 8.94 3.07
N GLY A 9 1.52 8.28 2.05
CA GLY A 9 1.82 8.56 0.66
C GLY A 9 0.65 8.25 -0.28
N CYS A 10 0.96 8.07 -1.55
CA CYS A 10 -0.02 7.76 -2.60
C CYS A 10 0.27 6.40 -3.24
N SER A 11 -0.76 5.81 -3.83
CA SER A 11 -0.65 4.59 -4.65
C SER A 11 -0.20 4.96 -6.07
N GLY A 12 1.09 5.25 -6.21
CA GLY A 12 1.72 5.69 -7.45
C GLY A 12 2.11 7.16 -7.46
N TRP A 13 2.87 7.51 -8.47
CA TRP A 13 3.35 8.89 -8.70
C TRP A 13 3.27 9.31 -10.17
N ASN A 14 3.00 8.41 -11.10
CA ASN A 14 3.08 8.66 -12.54
C ASN A 14 1.68 8.83 -13.16
N TYR A 15 1.01 9.93 -12.77
CA TYR A 15 -0.32 10.27 -13.25
C TYR A 15 -0.30 11.55 -14.06
N LYS A 16 -0.83 11.50 -15.30
CA LYS A 16 -0.89 12.67 -16.21
C LYS A 16 -1.72 13.81 -15.60
N ASP A 17 -2.77 13.47 -14.88
CA ASP A 17 -3.70 14.42 -14.24
C ASP A 17 -3.05 15.22 -13.09
N TRP A 18 -1.87 14.80 -12.63
CA TRP A 18 -1.12 15.50 -11.61
C TRP A 18 -0.25 16.63 -12.18
N ARG A 19 -0.09 16.71 -13.51
CA ARG A 19 0.61 17.82 -14.16
C ARG A 19 -0.13 19.15 -13.92
N GLY A 20 0.58 20.18 -13.52
CA GLY A 20 0.01 21.48 -13.13
C GLY A 20 -0.66 21.49 -11.75
N ARG A 21 -0.72 20.36 -11.04
CA ARG A 21 -1.32 20.22 -9.70
C ARG A 21 -0.28 19.78 -8.66
N GLU A 22 0.23 18.56 -8.82
CA GLU A 22 1.32 18.00 -8.02
C GLU A 22 2.68 18.33 -8.64
N TYR A 23 2.78 18.22 -9.96
CA TYR A 23 3.99 18.51 -10.70
C TYR A 23 3.89 19.86 -11.42
N PRO A 24 4.80 20.81 -11.15
CA PRO A 24 4.84 22.08 -11.88
C PRO A 24 4.88 21.88 -13.40
N PRO A 25 4.31 22.80 -14.19
CA PRO A 25 4.50 22.82 -15.63
C PRO A 25 6.01 22.79 -15.97
N GLY A 26 6.41 21.95 -16.92
CA GLY A 26 7.80 21.81 -17.30
C GLY A 26 8.58 20.70 -16.60
N VAL A 27 8.09 20.11 -15.50
CA VAL A 27 8.72 18.93 -14.91
C VAL A 27 8.42 17.70 -15.77
N PRO A 28 9.43 17.10 -16.43
CA PRO A 28 9.20 15.96 -17.30
C PRO A 28 8.86 14.69 -16.48
N PRO A 29 8.09 13.72 -17.02
CA PRO A 29 7.67 12.52 -16.31
C PRO A 29 8.79 11.72 -15.66
N ARG A 30 9.97 11.68 -16.27
CA ARG A 30 11.16 11.00 -15.72
C ARG A 30 11.65 11.61 -14.39
N ARG A 31 11.24 12.84 -14.05
CA ARG A 31 11.60 13.57 -12.81
C ARG A 31 10.47 13.58 -11.78
N TRP A 32 9.32 12.97 -12.08
CA TRP A 32 8.17 13.03 -11.19
C TRP A 32 8.41 12.30 -9.88
N LEU A 33 9.10 11.15 -9.89
CA LEU A 33 9.43 10.45 -8.65
C LEU A 33 10.34 11.30 -7.75
N ALA A 34 11.39 11.86 -8.31
CA ALA A 34 12.30 12.76 -7.56
C ALA A 34 11.57 14.02 -7.03
N HIS A 35 10.58 14.52 -7.76
CA HIS A 35 9.74 15.63 -7.30
C HIS A 35 8.80 15.19 -6.17
N TYR A 36 8.10 14.06 -6.35
CA TYR A 36 7.21 13.46 -5.34
C TYR A 36 7.94 13.21 -4.01
N ALA A 37 9.15 12.68 -4.08
CA ALA A 37 9.97 12.36 -2.91
C ALA A 37 10.46 13.58 -2.10
N ARG A 38 10.28 14.83 -2.60
CA ARG A 38 10.50 16.05 -1.82
C ARG A 38 9.38 16.30 -0.80
N GLY A 39 8.18 15.83 -1.08
CA GLY A 39 7.00 16.03 -0.23
C GLY A 39 6.55 14.79 0.53
N PHE A 40 7.04 13.61 0.15
CA PHE A 40 6.64 12.33 0.74
C PHE A 40 7.87 11.46 1.01
N ASP A 41 7.79 10.63 2.05
CA ASP A 41 8.82 9.67 2.45
C ASP A 41 8.47 8.22 2.08
N THR A 42 7.34 8.03 1.39
CA THR A 42 6.88 6.70 0.95
C THR A 42 5.94 6.78 -0.25
N VAL A 43 5.88 5.68 -1.01
CA VAL A 43 4.94 5.48 -2.13
C VAL A 43 4.57 4.00 -2.26
N GLU A 44 3.33 3.70 -2.65
CA GLU A 44 2.91 2.36 -3.07
C GLU A 44 3.10 2.23 -4.59
N VAL A 45 3.86 1.22 -5.03
CA VAL A 45 4.12 0.96 -6.45
C VAL A 45 3.06 0.04 -7.02
N ASN A 46 2.16 0.57 -7.87
CA ASN A 46 1.11 -0.21 -8.52
C ASN A 46 1.50 -0.78 -9.89
N SER A 47 2.53 -0.25 -10.54
CA SER A 47 2.97 -0.72 -11.87
C SER A 47 3.42 -2.17 -11.87
N THR A 48 3.97 -2.66 -10.76
CA THR A 48 4.39 -4.05 -10.55
C THR A 48 3.24 -5.06 -10.58
N PHE A 49 2.03 -4.60 -10.33
CA PHE A 49 0.81 -5.41 -10.45
C PHE A 49 0.54 -5.84 -11.89
N TYR A 50 0.74 -4.94 -12.84
CA TYR A 50 0.45 -5.19 -14.26
C TYR A 50 1.64 -5.81 -15.01
N ARG A 51 2.85 -5.48 -14.61
CA ARG A 51 4.10 -5.91 -15.25
C ARG A 51 5.20 -6.04 -14.19
N LEU A 52 5.94 -7.14 -14.21
CA LEU A 52 7.11 -7.28 -13.35
C LEU A 52 8.09 -6.12 -13.62
N ALA A 53 8.60 -5.55 -12.55
CA ALA A 53 9.58 -4.48 -12.65
C ALA A 53 10.89 -5.01 -13.23
N ARG A 54 11.58 -4.19 -14.01
CA ARG A 54 12.95 -4.47 -14.47
C ARG A 54 13.93 -3.94 -13.43
N PRO A 55 14.93 -4.69 -13.01
CA PRO A 55 15.88 -4.24 -11.98
C PRO A 55 16.52 -2.88 -12.29
N GLY A 56 16.87 -2.60 -13.55
CA GLY A 56 17.41 -1.29 -13.96
C GLY A 56 16.45 -0.12 -13.74
N ALA A 57 15.13 -0.31 -13.98
CA ALA A 57 14.15 0.72 -13.68
C ALA A 57 14.00 0.92 -12.15
N VAL A 58 14.06 -0.16 -11.39
CA VAL A 58 13.99 -0.10 -9.91
C VAL A 58 15.24 0.56 -9.33
N ALA A 59 16.42 0.31 -9.91
CA ALA A 59 17.65 1.02 -9.53
C ALA A 59 17.51 2.55 -9.73
N THR A 60 16.84 2.97 -10.81
CA THR A 60 16.52 4.40 -11.03
C THR A 60 15.61 4.94 -9.92
N TRP A 61 14.58 4.18 -9.47
CA TRP A 61 13.73 4.61 -8.35
C TRP A 61 14.53 4.79 -7.06
N VAL A 62 15.47 3.88 -6.80
CA VAL A 62 16.37 4.00 -5.64
C VAL A 62 17.22 5.26 -5.73
N ALA A 63 17.79 5.56 -6.89
CA ALA A 63 18.63 6.74 -7.12
C ALA A 63 17.84 8.06 -7.06
N ASP A 64 16.58 8.06 -7.52
CA ASP A 64 15.72 9.25 -7.57
C ASP A 64 15.10 9.63 -6.21
N THR A 65 15.33 8.83 -5.16
CA THR A 65 14.70 9.04 -3.84
C THR A 65 15.76 9.19 -2.73
N PRO A 66 15.49 10.01 -1.69
CA PRO A 66 16.46 10.23 -0.61
C PRO A 66 16.65 8.95 0.24
N PRO A 67 17.72 8.90 1.07
CA PRO A 67 17.85 7.89 2.13
C PRO A 67 16.61 7.87 3.02
N GLY A 68 16.20 6.67 3.45
CA GLY A 68 15.01 6.48 4.30
C GLY A 68 13.66 6.55 3.57
N PHE A 69 13.64 6.81 2.26
CA PHE A 69 12.42 6.67 1.46
C PHE A 69 12.01 5.20 1.34
N VAL A 70 10.71 4.91 1.51
CA VAL A 70 10.19 3.54 1.54
C VAL A 70 9.22 3.29 0.39
N PHE A 71 9.42 2.19 -0.33
CA PHE A 71 8.51 1.71 -1.36
C PHE A 71 7.68 0.54 -0.86
N ALA A 72 6.36 0.72 -0.74
CA ALA A 72 5.46 -0.42 -0.69
C ALA A 72 5.26 -0.95 -2.11
N VAL A 73 5.25 -2.27 -2.30
CA VAL A 73 5.19 -2.88 -3.63
C VAL A 73 3.94 -3.74 -3.75
N LYS A 74 3.09 -3.47 -4.73
CA LYS A 74 1.93 -4.32 -5.01
C LYS A 74 2.35 -5.55 -5.81
N ALA A 75 2.06 -6.73 -5.27
CA ALA A 75 2.35 -8.00 -5.91
C ALA A 75 1.64 -8.16 -7.26
N SER A 76 2.21 -8.99 -8.13
CA SER A 76 1.75 -9.22 -9.49
C SER A 76 0.30 -9.70 -9.56
N ARG A 77 -0.47 -9.16 -10.52
CA ARG A 77 -1.80 -9.64 -10.89
C ARG A 77 -1.81 -11.14 -11.21
N TYR A 78 -0.75 -11.64 -11.80
CA TYR A 78 -0.60 -13.05 -12.11
C TYR A 78 -0.73 -13.93 -10.85
N LEU A 79 -0.04 -13.57 -9.76
CA LEU A 79 -0.06 -14.32 -8.50
C LEU A 79 -1.39 -14.19 -7.77
N THR A 80 -1.94 -13.00 -7.73
CA THR A 80 -3.11 -12.68 -6.89
C THR A 80 -4.45 -12.93 -7.60
N HIS A 81 -4.56 -12.64 -8.90
CA HIS A 81 -5.83 -12.68 -9.66
C HIS A 81 -5.92 -13.86 -10.61
N VAL A 82 -4.80 -14.27 -11.25
CA VAL A 82 -4.80 -15.40 -12.18
C VAL A 82 -4.58 -16.70 -11.43
N LYS A 83 -3.45 -16.81 -10.73
CA LYS A 83 -3.13 -17.98 -9.90
C LYS A 83 -3.95 -18.06 -8.61
N ARG A 84 -4.47 -16.96 -8.12
CA ARG A 84 -5.23 -16.89 -6.86
C ARG A 84 -4.50 -17.58 -5.71
N LEU A 85 -3.22 -17.22 -5.55
CA LEU A 85 -2.29 -17.76 -4.55
C LEU A 85 -1.87 -19.24 -4.77
N ALA A 86 -2.28 -19.89 -5.85
CA ALA A 86 -1.80 -21.23 -6.14
C ALA A 86 -0.38 -21.19 -6.70
N ASP A 87 0.47 -22.14 -6.27
CA ASP A 87 1.80 -22.36 -6.82
C ASP A 87 2.65 -21.07 -6.88
N MET A 88 2.85 -20.46 -5.71
CA MET A 88 3.43 -19.12 -5.56
C MET A 88 4.94 -19.06 -5.81
N GLY A 89 5.69 -20.15 -5.56
CA GLY A 89 7.14 -20.17 -5.43
C GLY A 89 7.89 -19.38 -6.49
N ARG A 90 7.92 -19.89 -7.75
CA ARG A 90 8.63 -19.21 -8.84
C ARG A 90 8.11 -17.80 -9.16
N GLY A 91 6.84 -17.55 -8.91
CA GLY A 91 6.26 -16.23 -9.13
C GLY A 91 6.74 -15.20 -8.11
N VAL A 92 6.89 -15.62 -6.86
CA VAL A 92 7.45 -14.81 -5.76
C VAL A 92 8.93 -14.53 -6.04
N GLU A 93 9.71 -15.54 -6.41
CA GLU A 93 11.12 -15.38 -6.80
C GLU A 93 11.29 -14.31 -7.89
N ARG A 94 10.54 -14.39 -8.98
CA ARG A 94 10.56 -13.40 -10.05
C ARG A 94 10.16 -12.00 -9.62
N LEU A 95 9.19 -11.88 -8.70
CA LEU A 95 8.83 -10.59 -8.13
C LEU A 95 10.03 -9.98 -7.40
N TYR A 96 10.68 -10.77 -6.54
CA TYR A 96 11.81 -10.31 -5.74
C TYR A 96 13.08 -10.06 -6.58
N GLU A 97 13.34 -10.86 -7.61
CA GLU A 97 14.38 -10.56 -8.63
C GLU A 97 14.15 -9.17 -9.25
N GLY A 98 12.91 -8.87 -9.64
CA GLY A 98 12.55 -7.58 -10.23
C GLY A 98 12.77 -6.39 -9.30
N ILE A 99 12.50 -6.56 -7.99
CA ILE A 99 12.62 -5.50 -6.99
C ILE A 99 13.90 -5.60 -6.14
N ALA A 100 14.85 -6.45 -6.53
CA ALA A 100 16.11 -6.66 -5.80
C ALA A 100 16.86 -5.36 -5.43
N PRO A 101 16.91 -4.29 -6.27
CA PRO A 101 17.52 -3.04 -5.87
C PRO A 101 16.84 -2.35 -4.65
N LEU A 102 15.52 -2.52 -4.45
CA LEU A 102 14.84 -2.00 -3.25
C LEU A 102 15.26 -2.78 -2.01
N VAL A 103 15.39 -4.11 -2.14
CA VAL A 103 15.88 -4.98 -1.05
C VAL A 103 17.31 -4.59 -0.67
N ALA A 104 18.21 -4.53 -1.65
CA ALA A 104 19.62 -4.22 -1.43
C ALA A 104 19.87 -2.83 -0.85
N SER A 105 19.02 -1.85 -1.17
CA SER A 105 19.12 -0.48 -0.65
C SER A 105 18.43 -0.25 0.68
N GLY A 106 17.75 -1.26 1.25
CA GLY A 106 16.91 -1.10 2.45
C GLY A 106 15.67 -0.23 2.25
N LYS A 107 15.26 0.02 0.99
CA LYS A 107 14.08 0.85 0.66
C LYS A 107 12.81 0.02 0.42
N LEU A 108 12.88 -1.31 0.45
CA LEU A 108 11.68 -2.15 0.38
C LEU A 108 10.91 -2.04 1.71
N GLY A 109 9.68 -1.58 1.61
CA GLY A 109 8.68 -1.62 2.66
C GLY A 109 7.72 -2.80 2.49
N PRO A 110 6.42 -2.63 2.84
CA PRO A 110 5.43 -3.69 2.70
C PRO A 110 5.21 -4.18 1.27
N VAL A 111 4.98 -5.49 1.13
CA VAL A 111 4.50 -6.10 -0.12
C VAL A 111 3.01 -6.37 0.02
N LEU A 112 2.21 -5.72 -0.84
CA LEU A 112 0.75 -5.79 -0.82
C LEU A 112 0.23 -6.91 -1.73
N TRP A 113 -0.50 -7.86 -1.17
CA TRP A 113 -1.20 -8.95 -1.84
C TRP A 113 -2.70 -8.65 -1.91
N GLN A 114 -3.15 -7.91 -2.93
CA GLN A 114 -4.57 -7.64 -3.12
C GLN A 114 -5.24 -8.77 -3.89
N LEU A 115 -6.27 -9.37 -3.32
CA LEU A 115 -7.06 -10.44 -3.94
C LEU A 115 -8.30 -9.90 -4.67
N PRO A 116 -8.79 -10.60 -5.72
CA PRO A 116 -9.97 -10.16 -6.46
C PRO A 116 -11.27 -10.43 -5.69
N GLU A 117 -12.33 -9.71 -6.05
CA GLU A 117 -13.65 -9.80 -5.41
C GLU A 117 -14.30 -11.19 -5.56
N ASN A 118 -14.02 -11.87 -6.67
CA ASN A 118 -14.55 -13.20 -6.98
C ASN A 118 -13.64 -14.35 -6.48
N PHE A 119 -12.72 -14.08 -5.57
CA PHE A 119 -11.95 -15.10 -4.89
C PHE A 119 -12.53 -15.34 -3.50
N HIS A 120 -13.32 -16.39 -3.38
CA HIS A 120 -13.92 -16.81 -2.13
C HIS A 120 -12.86 -17.30 -1.15
N ARG A 121 -13.18 -17.32 0.13
CA ARG A 121 -12.29 -17.78 1.19
C ARG A 121 -11.83 -19.22 0.95
N ASP A 122 -10.54 -19.45 1.11
CA ASP A 122 -9.84 -20.73 0.98
C ASP A 122 -8.64 -20.68 1.93
N ASP A 123 -8.83 -21.16 3.15
CA ASP A 123 -7.85 -21.04 4.24
C ASP A 123 -6.61 -21.89 3.96
N ASP A 124 -6.75 -23.06 3.38
CA ASP A 124 -5.63 -23.94 3.03
C ASP A 124 -4.73 -23.29 2.00
N ARG A 125 -5.34 -22.67 0.99
CA ARG A 125 -4.61 -21.95 -0.05
C ARG A 125 -3.91 -20.68 0.50
N LEU A 126 -4.57 -19.97 1.39
CA LEU A 126 -3.96 -18.83 2.06
C LEU A 126 -2.76 -19.30 2.91
N GLY A 127 -2.93 -20.34 3.73
CA GLY A 127 -1.85 -20.90 4.56
C GLY A 127 -0.65 -21.31 3.72
N ALA A 128 -0.88 -22.12 2.67
CA ALA A 128 0.19 -22.54 1.76
C ALA A 128 0.90 -21.36 1.06
N ALA A 129 0.18 -20.29 0.75
CA ALA A 129 0.77 -19.09 0.18
C ALA A 129 1.62 -18.32 1.21
N LEU A 130 1.14 -18.17 2.45
CA LEU A 130 1.86 -17.50 3.53
C LEU A 130 3.21 -18.16 3.83
N GLU A 131 3.27 -19.50 3.80
CA GLU A 131 4.52 -20.27 3.98
C GLU A 131 5.57 -20.02 2.88
N ARG A 132 5.14 -19.55 1.71
CA ARG A 132 6.03 -19.27 0.54
C ARG A 132 6.52 -17.82 0.49
N LEU A 133 6.05 -16.97 1.38
CA LEU A 133 6.50 -15.58 1.41
C LEU A 133 7.91 -15.49 2.03
N PRO A 134 8.85 -14.76 1.40
CA PRO A 134 10.16 -14.54 1.99
C PRO A 134 10.04 -13.65 3.24
N PRO A 135 11.06 -13.62 4.10
CA PRO A 135 11.09 -12.73 5.25
C PRO A 135 10.85 -11.26 4.84
N GLY A 136 10.03 -10.55 5.60
CA GLY A 136 9.70 -9.15 5.35
C GLY A 136 8.26 -8.80 5.74
N ARG A 137 7.85 -7.58 5.42
CA ARG A 137 6.50 -7.09 5.69
C ARG A 137 5.57 -7.43 4.55
N HIS A 138 4.58 -8.27 4.81
CA HIS A 138 3.54 -8.64 3.85
C HIS A 138 2.17 -8.24 4.39
N CYS A 139 1.29 -7.75 3.51
CA CYS A 139 -0.09 -7.45 3.86
C CYS A 139 -1.07 -7.95 2.80
N PHE A 140 -2.25 -8.38 3.25
CA PHE A 140 -3.31 -8.86 2.39
C PHE A 140 -4.51 -7.93 2.38
N GLU A 141 -4.93 -7.53 1.18
CA GLU A 141 -6.19 -6.82 0.96
C GLU A 141 -7.21 -7.79 0.37
N PHE A 142 -8.15 -8.19 1.19
CA PHE A 142 -9.28 -9.00 0.77
C PHE A 142 -10.41 -8.12 0.23
N ARG A 143 -11.11 -8.61 -0.81
CA ARG A 143 -12.21 -7.90 -1.44
C ARG A 143 -13.52 -8.70 -1.48
N HIS A 144 -13.52 -9.93 -0.98
CA HIS A 144 -14.70 -10.76 -0.76
C HIS A 144 -14.97 -10.88 0.73
N ALA A 145 -16.25 -10.73 1.13
CA ALA A 145 -16.65 -10.67 2.54
C ALA A 145 -16.26 -11.93 3.35
N GLY A 146 -16.24 -13.10 2.72
CA GLY A 146 -15.92 -14.36 3.38
C GLY A 146 -14.52 -14.44 4.00
N TRP A 147 -13.59 -13.58 3.59
CA TRP A 147 -12.24 -13.52 4.16
C TRP A 147 -12.17 -12.82 5.53
N PHE A 148 -13.20 -12.06 5.90
CA PHE A 148 -13.23 -11.32 7.16
C PHE A 148 -13.81 -12.20 8.27
N ALA A 149 -12.99 -13.14 8.75
CA ALA A 149 -13.36 -14.15 9.74
C ALA A 149 -12.15 -14.50 10.61
N GLU A 150 -12.41 -14.82 11.89
CA GLU A 150 -11.36 -15.08 12.88
C GLU A 150 -10.31 -16.12 12.46
N PRO A 151 -10.66 -17.26 11.83
CA PRO A 151 -9.62 -18.20 11.38
C PRO A 151 -8.63 -17.60 10.35
N VAL A 152 -9.08 -16.65 9.52
CA VAL A 152 -8.20 -15.94 8.58
C VAL A 152 -7.29 -14.96 9.33
N TYR A 153 -7.82 -14.24 10.32
CA TYR A 153 -7.03 -13.34 11.15
C TYR A 153 -5.96 -14.10 11.93
N ASP A 154 -6.28 -15.28 12.46
CA ASP A 154 -5.34 -16.15 13.14
C ASP A 154 -4.24 -16.68 12.21
N LEU A 155 -4.59 -17.02 10.96
CA LEU A 155 -3.59 -17.36 9.93
C LEU A 155 -2.62 -16.19 9.71
N LEU A 156 -3.12 -14.99 9.51
CA LEU A 156 -2.29 -13.80 9.31
C LEU A 156 -1.42 -13.50 10.53
N ARG A 157 -1.98 -13.58 11.76
CA ARG A 157 -1.24 -13.37 13.02
C ARG A 157 -0.08 -14.34 13.19
N ARG A 158 -0.29 -15.64 12.93
CA ARG A 158 0.76 -16.66 13.03
C ARG A 158 1.95 -16.39 12.10
N HIS A 159 1.71 -15.74 10.97
CA HIS A 159 2.74 -15.40 9.99
C HIS A 159 3.23 -13.94 10.08
N GLY A 160 2.75 -13.15 11.06
CA GLY A 160 3.12 -11.74 11.20
C GLY A 160 2.73 -10.88 9.99
N VAL A 161 1.64 -11.24 9.30
CA VAL A 161 1.16 -10.61 8.08
C VAL A 161 0.01 -9.66 8.40
N ALA A 162 0.07 -8.42 7.92
CA ALA A 162 -0.95 -7.42 8.21
C ALA A 162 -2.21 -7.59 7.34
N LEU A 163 -3.39 -7.51 7.96
CA LEU A 163 -4.64 -7.27 7.26
C LEU A 163 -4.68 -5.81 6.81
N VAL A 164 -5.00 -5.57 5.53
CA VAL A 164 -5.15 -4.20 5.02
C VAL A 164 -6.46 -3.59 5.48
N TYR A 165 -6.40 -2.39 6.04
CA TYR A 165 -7.57 -1.56 6.32
C TYR A 165 -7.97 -0.81 5.04
N GLY A 166 -8.92 -1.35 4.29
CA GLY A 166 -9.39 -0.73 3.07
C GLY A 166 -10.54 0.24 3.35
N ASP A 167 -10.37 1.54 3.08
CA ASP A 167 -11.46 2.52 3.18
C ASP A 167 -12.14 2.67 1.81
N ASP A 168 -13.17 1.86 1.60
CA ASP A 168 -14.00 1.88 0.40
C ASP A 168 -15.48 1.75 0.79
N PRO A 169 -16.30 2.78 0.62
CA PRO A 169 -17.72 2.74 0.96
C PRO A 169 -18.53 1.66 0.23
N ARG A 170 -17.98 1.14 -0.86
CA ARG A 170 -18.59 0.02 -1.60
C ARG A 170 -18.36 -1.33 -0.94
N ARG A 171 -17.49 -1.39 0.08
CA ARG A 171 -17.11 -2.61 0.83
C ARG A 171 -17.22 -2.37 2.33
N PRO A 172 -18.46 -2.19 2.86
CA PRO A 172 -18.68 -1.85 4.26
C PRO A 172 -18.33 -3.00 5.24
N PHE A 173 -18.05 -4.19 4.72
CA PHE A 173 -17.68 -5.38 5.48
C PHE A 173 -16.19 -5.43 5.86
N GLN A 174 -15.37 -4.47 5.44
CA GLN A 174 -13.95 -4.46 5.79
C GLN A 174 -13.75 -4.19 7.29
N ALA A 175 -12.94 -5.06 7.92
CA ALA A 175 -12.62 -4.96 9.34
C ALA A 175 -11.35 -4.14 9.58
N LEU A 176 -11.24 -3.58 10.78
CA LEU A 176 -10.05 -2.88 11.28
C LEU A 176 -9.33 -3.77 12.31
N GLU A 177 -8.97 -4.98 11.90
CA GLU A 177 -8.35 -5.99 12.76
C GLU A 177 -6.82 -5.97 12.64
N LEU A 178 -6.13 -5.85 13.78
CA LEU A 178 -4.68 -5.93 13.83
C LEU A 178 -4.22 -7.39 13.81
N THR A 179 -3.43 -7.74 12.81
CA THR A 179 -2.87 -9.09 12.65
C THR A 179 -1.34 -9.13 12.62
N ALA A 180 -0.69 -7.96 12.81
CA ALA A 180 0.75 -7.81 12.92
C ALA A 180 1.10 -6.64 13.84
N ASP A 181 2.39 -6.44 14.15
CA ASP A 181 2.94 -5.29 14.89
C ASP A 181 3.05 -4.00 14.04
N TRP A 182 2.42 -4.01 12.88
CA TRP A 182 2.29 -2.89 11.97
C TRP A 182 0.99 -3.02 11.17
N THR A 183 0.53 -1.94 10.54
CA THR A 183 -0.71 -1.96 9.74
C THR A 183 -0.57 -1.21 8.42
N PHE A 184 -1.45 -1.54 7.48
CA PHE A 184 -1.48 -0.99 6.14
C PHE A 184 -2.89 -0.47 5.81
N ILE A 185 -3.01 0.82 5.53
CA ILE A 185 -4.28 1.48 5.25
C ILE A 185 -4.32 1.89 3.77
N ARG A 186 -5.42 1.58 3.07
CA ARG A 186 -5.65 2.03 1.69
C ARG A 186 -6.92 2.85 1.59
N PHE A 187 -6.75 4.10 1.23
CA PHE A 187 -7.82 5.07 1.01
C PHE A 187 -8.29 5.02 -0.44
N HIS A 188 -9.35 4.25 -0.72
CA HIS A 188 -9.85 4.06 -2.09
C HIS A 188 -10.79 5.17 -2.52
N ARG A 189 -11.71 5.59 -1.64
CA ARG A 189 -12.73 6.55 -1.99
C ARG A 189 -13.37 7.17 -0.75
N GLY A 190 -13.40 8.50 -0.67
CA GLY A 190 -14.20 9.21 0.34
C GLY A 190 -15.70 9.04 0.09
N ARG A 191 -16.48 9.05 1.16
CA ARG A 191 -17.95 8.92 1.16
C ARG A 191 -18.63 10.27 0.99
N ARG A 192 -18.09 11.29 1.67
CA ARG A 192 -18.68 12.64 1.82
C ARG A 192 -18.12 13.64 0.82
N GLY A 193 -16.99 13.34 0.20
CA GLY A 193 -16.35 14.23 -0.77
C GLY A 193 -16.84 14.01 -2.20
N ARG A 194 -16.77 15.08 -3.00
CA ARG A 194 -17.14 15.01 -4.42
C ARG A 194 -16.22 14.05 -5.18
N ARG A 195 -16.82 13.16 -6.00
CA ARG A 195 -16.10 12.21 -6.88
C ARG A 195 -15.08 11.31 -6.18
N GLY A 196 -15.31 11.00 -4.90
CA GLY A 196 -14.40 10.14 -4.12
C GLY A 196 -13.22 10.87 -3.49
N ASN A 197 -13.21 12.20 -3.52
CA ASN A 197 -12.32 12.98 -2.66
C ASN A 197 -12.68 12.75 -1.19
N TYR A 198 -11.70 12.78 -0.31
CA TYR A 198 -11.96 12.76 1.13
C TYR A 198 -12.32 14.15 1.62
N SER A 199 -13.38 14.23 2.42
CA SER A 199 -13.76 15.45 3.12
C SER A 199 -12.84 15.72 4.31
N GLU A 200 -12.85 16.94 4.78
CA GLU A 200 -12.08 17.32 5.99
C GLU A 200 -12.50 16.49 7.23
N THR A 201 -13.79 16.20 7.35
CA THR A 201 -14.32 15.36 8.46
C THR A 201 -13.77 13.95 8.40
N GLU A 202 -13.80 13.30 7.24
CA GLU A 202 -13.24 11.95 7.07
C GLU A 202 -11.74 11.92 7.36
N LEU A 203 -10.99 12.92 6.90
CA LEU A 203 -9.55 13.00 7.18
C LEU A 203 -9.27 13.21 8.68
N ARG A 204 -10.09 13.94 9.41
CA ARG A 204 -9.98 14.09 10.88
C ARG A 204 -10.32 12.80 11.62
N GLU A 205 -11.36 12.10 11.19
CA GLU A 205 -11.74 10.78 11.73
C GLU A 205 -10.58 9.78 11.55
N TRP A 206 -9.97 9.75 10.38
CA TRP A 206 -8.81 8.91 10.11
C TRP A 206 -7.56 9.35 10.87
N ALA A 207 -7.34 10.66 11.02
CA ALA A 207 -6.23 11.16 11.82
C ALA A 207 -6.36 10.73 13.30
N ALA A 208 -7.56 10.74 13.86
CA ALA A 208 -7.81 10.24 15.21
C ALA A 208 -7.46 8.74 15.32
N ARG A 209 -8.00 7.89 14.43
CA ARG A 209 -7.69 6.45 14.39
C ARG A 209 -6.20 6.16 14.24
N ILE A 210 -5.51 6.91 13.38
CA ILE A 210 -4.06 6.72 13.17
C ILE A 210 -3.27 7.15 14.42
N ARG A 211 -3.73 8.16 15.18
CA ARG A 211 -3.10 8.50 16.48
C ARG A 211 -3.20 7.35 17.46
N ASP A 212 -4.38 6.74 17.58
CA ASP A 212 -4.58 5.59 18.46
C ASP A 212 -3.72 4.39 18.00
N LEU A 213 -3.70 4.09 16.70
CA LEU A 213 -2.90 3.00 16.14
C LEU A 213 -1.40 3.17 16.37
N ARG A 214 -0.85 4.38 16.17
CA ARG A 214 0.59 4.64 16.28
C ARG A 214 1.14 4.53 17.71
N ASP A 215 0.29 4.43 18.69
CA ASP A 215 0.71 4.15 20.06
C ASP A 215 1.09 2.68 20.28
N THR A 216 0.65 1.79 19.37
CA THR A 216 0.87 0.34 19.45
C THR A 216 1.53 -0.27 18.23
N VAL A 217 1.32 0.27 17.02
CA VAL A 217 1.82 -0.28 15.75
C VAL A 217 2.37 0.78 14.81
N GLU A 218 3.33 0.40 13.96
CA GLU A 218 3.75 1.24 12.82
C GLU A 218 2.64 1.29 11.77
N VAL A 219 2.42 2.46 11.14
CA VAL A 219 1.33 2.66 10.18
C VAL A 219 1.87 3.04 8.81
N PHE A 220 1.45 2.30 7.79
CA PHE A 220 1.61 2.65 6.37
C PHE A 220 0.25 2.99 5.78
N ALA A 221 0.10 4.16 5.16
CA ALA A 221 -1.18 4.65 4.69
C ALA A 221 -1.06 5.26 3.28
N TYR A 222 -1.85 4.77 2.33
CA TYR A 222 -1.74 5.15 0.93
C TYR A 222 -3.08 5.55 0.33
N PHE A 223 -3.10 6.76 -0.27
CA PHE A 223 -4.25 7.25 -1.02
C PHE A 223 -4.23 6.73 -2.45
N ASN A 224 -5.31 6.06 -2.85
CA ASN A 224 -5.52 5.47 -4.17
C ASN A 224 -6.63 6.18 -4.97
N ASN A 225 -7.11 7.32 -4.49
CA ASN A 225 -8.06 8.20 -5.15
C ASN A 225 -7.34 9.27 -5.98
N ASP A 226 -6.56 8.84 -6.97
CA ASP A 226 -5.64 9.65 -7.77
C ASP A 226 -6.28 10.64 -8.74
N TRP A 227 -7.61 10.55 -8.96
CA TRP A 227 -8.37 11.46 -9.82
C TRP A 227 -8.13 12.94 -9.43
N GLU A 228 -7.85 13.77 -10.42
CA GLU A 228 -7.63 15.22 -10.26
C GLU A 228 -6.59 15.62 -9.18
N GLY A 229 -5.66 14.75 -8.83
CA GLY A 229 -4.67 15.02 -7.79
C GLY A 229 -5.26 15.00 -6.38
N PHE A 230 -6.36 14.29 -6.16
CA PHE A 230 -6.94 14.15 -4.81
C PHE A 230 -5.99 13.42 -3.87
N ALA A 231 -5.36 12.33 -4.32
CA ALA A 231 -4.47 11.54 -3.49
C ALA A 231 -3.36 12.36 -2.83
N PRO A 232 -2.51 13.14 -3.53
CA PRO A 232 -1.46 13.91 -2.88
C PRO A 232 -1.99 15.03 -1.97
N ARG A 233 -3.13 15.67 -2.33
CA ARG A 233 -3.77 16.67 -1.45
C ARG A 233 -4.25 16.08 -0.14
N ASN A 234 -4.98 14.95 -0.22
CA ASN A 234 -5.51 14.26 0.95
C ASN A 234 -4.38 13.71 1.82
N ALA A 235 -3.33 13.14 1.20
CA ALA A 235 -2.16 12.65 1.92
C ALA A 235 -1.46 13.77 2.69
N ARG A 236 -1.21 14.94 2.08
CA ARG A 236 -0.64 16.10 2.77
C ARG A 236 -1.55 16.60 3.89
N ARG A 237 -2.86 16.67 3.63
CA ARG A 237 -3.81 17.13 4.66
C ARG A 237 -3.83 16.17 5.86
N LEU A 238 -3.85 14.87 5.62
CA LEU A 238 -3.78 13.87 6.70
C LEU A 238 -2.46 13.98 7.49
N ARG A 239 -1.32 14.16 6.81
CA ARG A 239 -0.02 14.40 7.46
C ARG A 239 -0.07 15.65 8.34
N SER A 240 -0.59 16.76 7.83
CA SER A 240 -0.76 18.02 8.59
C SER A 240 -1.64 17.83 9.83
N LEU A 241 -2.74 17.07 9.74
CA LEU A 241 -3.60 16.76 10.88
C LEU A 241 -2.90 15.89 11.94
N LEU A 242 -1.85 15.17 11.58
CA LEU A 242 -1.02 14.37 12.48
C LEU A 242 0.22 15.11 13.00
N GLY A 243 0.37 16.41 12.66
CA GLY A 243 1.51 17.21 13.06
C GLY A 243 2.81 16.90 12.31
N ARG A 244 2.69 16.51 11.02
CA ARG A 244 3.82 16.08 10.17
C ARG A 244 3.93 16.91 8.90
#